data_9e73af533e12eff6c5f477f83cdc5ad4
#
_entry.id   9e73af533e12eff6c5f477f83cdc5ad4
#
_cell.length_a   1.000
_cell.length_b   1.000
_cell.length_c   1.000
_cell.angle_alpha   90.00
_cell.angle_beta   90.00
_cell.angle_gamma   90.00
#
_symmetry.space_group_name_H-M   'P 1'
#
loop_
_entity.id
_entity.type
_entity.pdbx_description
1 polymer ?
#
loop_
_entity_poly.entity_id
_entity_poly.type
_entity_poly.pdbx_seq_one_letter_code
_entity_poly.pdbx_strand_id
1 'polypeptide(L)'
;MEVNDIIVAISQKLQEVFGSDYEKYVEELPQEVKTPCFLIQFQNLEQKQQIGKRWRITTLFNVKYFPQNGAVELANMSLKIQQALKEITLFNGSKLLSTGANSKPVEGILHNFMNFNFFLQEVEAKDFMESLEQHQPLKGDA
;
A
#
# COMPACT_ATOMS: atom_id res chain seq x y z
N MET A 1 -8.68 -8.35 4.19
CA MET A 1 -7.52 -7.79 3.50
C MET A 1 -6.44 -7.45 4.51
N GLU A 2 -5.21 -7.71 4.15
CA GLU A 2 -4.07 -7.38 4.99
C GLU A 2 -3.25 -6.28 4.34
N VAL A 3 -2.47 -5.57 5.17
CA VAL A 3 -1.60 -4.52 4.66
C VAL A 3 -0.62 -5.08 3.62
N ASN A 4 -0.18 -6.32 3.83
CA ASN A 4 0.72 -6.97 2.89
C ASN A 4 0.12 -7.09 1.48
N ASP A 5 -1.20 -7.17 1.39
CA ASP A 5 -1.87 -7.22 0.09
C ASP A 5 -1.63 -5.94 -0.69
N ILE A 6 -1.56 -4.82 0.02
CA ILE A 6 -1.28 -3.53 -0.62
C ILE A 6 0.18 -3.51 -1.10
N ILE A 7 1.10 -4.02 -0.28
CA ILE A 7 2.51 -4.07 -0.67
C ILE A 7 2.69 -4.91 -1.93
N VAL A 8 2.04 -6.08 -1.99
CA VAL A 8 2.09 -6.94 -3.15
C VAL A 8 1.53 -6.23 -4.38
N ALA A 9 0.41 -5.51 -4.20
CA ALA A 9 -0.20 -4.79 -5.31
C ALA A 9 0.71 -3.67 -5.82
N ILE A 10 1.39 -2.96 -4.92
CA ILE A 10 2.34 -1.94 -5.32
C ILE A 10 3.48 -2.57 -6.11
N SER A 11 4.01 -3.68 -5.63
CA SER A 11 5.11 -4.38 -6.29
C SER A 11 4.71 -4.83 -7.68
N GLN A 12 3.51 -5.39 -7.81
CA GLN A 12 3.01 -5.84 -9.11
C GLN A 12 2.83 -4.69 -10.08
N LYS A 13 2.34 -3.56 -9.59
CA LYS A 13 2.16 -2.40 -10.46
C LYS A 13 3.49 -1.86 -10.93
N LEU A 14 4.49 -1.82 -10.05
CA LEU A 14 5.82 -1.40 -10.45
C LEU A 14 6.42 -2.34 -11.48
N GLN A 15 6.20 -3.64 -11.32
CA GLN A 15 6.67 -4.62 -12.29
C GLN A 15 5.99 -4.42 -13.65
N GLU A 16 4.70 -4.16 -13.63
CA GLU A 16 3.92 -3.96 -14.85
C GLU A 16 4.38 -2.72 -15.61
N VAL A 17 4.64 -1.63 -14.91
CA VAL A 17 4.97 -0.35 -15.54
C VAL A 17 6.45 -0.22 -15.87
N PHE A 18 7.32 -0.66 -14.98
CA PHE A 18 8.76 -0.44 -15.13
C PHE A 18 9.54 -1.67 -15.59
N GLY A 19 8.98 -2.86 -15.40
CA GLY A 19 9.59 -4.08 -15.90
C GLY A 19 10.61 -4.70 -14.96
N SER A 20 11.25 -5.76 -15.46
CA SER A 20 12.16 -6.58 -14.65
C SER A 20 13.52 -5.95 -14.40
N ASP A 21 13.85 -4.91 -15.15
CA ASP A 21 15.14 -4.25 -14.98
C ASP A 21 15.25 -3.48 -13.66
N TYR A 22 14.12 -3.29 -12.99
CA TYR A 22 14.05 -2.58 -11.72
C TYR A 22 13.72 -3.58 -10.63
N GLU A 23 14.69 -3.83 -9.74
CA GLU A 23 14.45 -4.73 -8.61
C GLU A 23 13.48 -4.11 -7.62
N LYS A 24 12.67 -4.95 -6.99
CA LYS A 24 11.70 -4.49 -5.99
C LYS A 24 12.00 -5.19 -4.67
N TYR A 25 12.33 -4.41 -3.66
CA TYR A 25 12.59 -4.92 -2.33
C TYR A 25 11.50 -4.43 -1.38
N VAL A 26 11.27 -5.20 -0.34
CA VAL A 26 10.23 -4.87 0.64
C VAL A 26 10.87 -4.75 2.01
N GLU A 27 10.58 -3.65 2.68
CA GLU A 27 11.01 -3.29 4.03
C GLU A 27 12.50 -3.06 4.19
N GLU A 28 13.36 -3.98 3.75
CA GLU A 28 14.79 -3.86 3.92
C GLU A 28 15.52 -4.16 2.63
N LEU A 29 16.65 -3.51 2.44
CA LEU A 29 17.52 -3.79 1.31
C LEU A 29 18.44 -4.96 1.64
N PRO A 30 18.74 -5.82 0.67
CA PRO A 30 19.71 -6.87 0.87
C PRO A 30 21.13 -6.30 0.99
N GLN A 31 22.07 -7.15 1.34
CA GLN A 31 23.44 -6.73 1.46
C GLN A 31 24.00 -6.23 0.13
N GLU A 32 23.64 -6.91 -0.95
CA GLU A 32 24.01 -6.49 -2.29
C GLU A 32 22.78 -5.93 -2.99
N VAL A 33 22.80 -4.65 -3.27
CA VAL A 33 21.68 -3.95 -3.87
C VAL A 33 21.97 -3.71 -5.35
N LYS A 34 21.03 -4.09 -6.18
CA LYS A 34 21.11 -3.81 -7.61
C LYS A 34 20.30 -2.57 -7.94
N THR A 35 20.96 -1.57 -8.51
CA THR A 35 20.28 -0.36 -8.92
C THR A 35 20.09 -0.38 -10.44
N PRO A 36 19.05 0.25 -10.96
CA PRO A 36 18.00 0.95 -10.22
C PRO A 36 17.06 -0.01 -9.50
N CYS A 37 16.53 0.41 -8.37
CA CYS A 37 15.63 -0.45 -7.62
C CYS A 37 14.61 0.35 -6.82
N PHE A 38 13.57 -0.35 -6.38
CA PHE A 38 12.54 0.21 -5.52
C PHE A 38 12.59 -0.49 -4.17
N LEU A 39 12.30 0.26 -3.12
CA LEU A 39 12.14 -0.29 -1.78
C LEU A 39 10.78 0.16 -1.26
N ILE A 40 9.91 -0.79 -0.99
CA ILE A 40 8.55 -0.51 -0.54
C ILE A 40 8.51 -0.65 0.97
N GLN A 41 8.18 0.42 1.67
CA GLN A 41 8.13 0.42 3.13
C GLN A 41 6.78 0.90 3.62
N PHE A 42 6.22 0.17 4.57
CA PHE A 42 5.03 0.60 5.27
C PHE A 42 5.44 1.65 6.30
N GLN A 43 4.73 2.77 6.32
CA GLN A 43 5.06 3.87 7.23
C GLN A 43 4.04 4.05 8.34
N ASN A 44 2.76 4.01 8.00
CA ASN A 44 1.73 4.37 8.97
C ASN A 44 0.37 3.85 8.54
N LEU A 45 -0.46 3.58 9.54
CA LEU A 45 -1.84 3.21 9.31
C LEU A 45 -2.70 3.94 10.33
N GLU A 46 -3.77 4.55 9.85
CA GLU A 46 -4.68 5.29 10.68
C GLU A 46 -6.09 4.78 10.40
N GLN A 47 -6.89 4.60 11.45
CA GLN A 47 -8.27 4.24 11.22
C GLN A 47 -9.18 5.21 11.95
N LYS A 48 -10.29 5.54 11.30
CA LYS A 48 -11.22 6.51 11.82
C LYS A 48 -12.63 5.99 11.65
N GLN A 49 -13.37 6.02 12.75
CA GLN A 49 -14.73 5.52 12.73
C GLN A 49 -15.64 6.46 11.95
N GLN A 50 -16.47 5.87 11.13
CA GLN A 50 -17.49 6.59 10.37
C GLN A 50 -18.86 6.18 10.89
N ILE A 51 -19.90 6.73 10.27
CA ILE A 51 -21.27 6.40 10.64
C ILE A 51 -21.57 4.96 10.27
N GLY A 52 -22.32 4.26 11.13
CA GLY A 52 -22.81 2.93 10.82
C GLY A 52 -21.79 1.81 10.92
N LYS A 53 -20.89 1.91 11.89
CA LYS A 53 -19.87 0.88 12.13
C LYS A 53 -18.92 0.69 10.97
N ARG A 54 -18.72 1.75 10.23
CA ARG A 54 -17.81 1.77 9.11
C ARG A 54 -16.53 2.45 9.56
N TRP A 55 -15.40 1.88 9.16
CA TRP A 55 -14.09 2.42 9.49
C TRP A 55 -13.36 2.83 8.24
N ARG A 56 -12.82 4.03 8.25
CA ARG A 56 -11.97 4.50 7.16
C ARG A 56 -10.53 4.20 7.55
N ILE A 57 -9.86 3.44 6.69
CA ILE A 57 -8.47 3.07 6.91
C ILE A 57 -7.62 3.86 5.93
N THR A 58 -6.62 4.55 6.44
CA THR A 58 -5.67 5.29 5.62
C THR A 58 -4.29 4.72 5.87
N THR A 59 -3.65 4.27 4.80
CA THR A 59 -2.29 3.74 4.90
C THR A 59 -1.32 4.69 4.23
N LEU A 60 -0.11 4.73 4.75
CA LEU A 60 0.97 5.52 4.17
C LEU A 60 2.14 4.60 3.88
N PHE A 61 2.58 4.63 2.64
CA PHE A 61 3.75 3.87 2.20
C PHE A 61 4.79 4.80 1.67
N ASN A 62 6.05 4.43 1.85
CA ASN A 62 7.16 5.12 1.23
C ASN A 62 7.75 4.17 0.20
N VAL A 63 7.61 4.52 -1.08
CA VAL A 63 8.20 3.75 -2.17
C VAL A 63 9.45 4.48 -2.57
N LYS A 64 10.58 4.00 -2.09
CA LYS A 64 11.88 4.63 -2.37
C LYS A 64 12.43 4.16 -3.69
N TYR A 65 13.00 5.07 -4.43
CA TYR A 65 13.64 4.74 -5.69
C TYR A 65 15.13 5.08 -5.62
N PHE A 66 15.95 4.07 -5.89
CA PHE A 66 17.41 4.22 -5.88
C PHE A 66 17.87 4.30 -7.32
N PRO A 67 18.38 5.45 -7.76
CA PRO A 67 18.68 5.66 -9.17
C PRO A 67 20.02 5.02 -9.58
N GLN A 68 20.15 4.80 -10.88
CA GLN A 68 21.41 4.39 -11.46
C GLN A 68 22.26 5.60 -11.81
N ASN A 69 21.58 6.67 -12.21
CA ASN A 69 22.24 7.93 -12.60
C ASN A 69 21.77 9.03 -11.64
N GLY A 70 22.04 10.28 -11.93
CA GLY A 70 21.93 11.33 -10.95
C GLY A 70 20.56 11.98 -10.78
N ALA A 71 20.60 13.24 -10.36
CA ALA A 71 19.41 13.96 -9.86
C ALA A 71 18.32 14.15 -10.91
N VAL A 72 18.68 14.28 -12.18
CA VAL A 72 17.69 14.47 -13.24
C VAL A 72 16.80 13.23 -13.36
N GLU A 73 17.39 12.07 -13.18
CA GLU A 73 16.63 10.82 -13.19
C GLU A 73 15.59 10.81 -12.09
N LEU A 74 15.93 11.33 -10.90
CA LEU A 74 14.98 11.38 -9.80
C LEU A 74 13.78 12.26 -10.13
N ALA A 75 14.02 13.41 -10.74
CA ALA A 75 12.95 14.33 -11.11
C ALA A 75 12.00 13.66 -12.10
N ASN A 76 12.53 12.99 -13.11
CA ASN A 76 11.72 12.32 -14.10
C ASN A 76 10.95 11.16 -13.49
N MET A 77 11.58 10.41 -12.62
CA MET A 77 10.94 9.25 -12.01
C MET A 77 9.83 9.63 -11.05
N SER A 78 9.90 10.81 -10.42
CA SER A 78 8.89 11.22 -9.47
C SER A 78 7.50 11.23 -10.11
N LEU A 79 7.37 11.81 -11.29
CA LEU A 79 6.08 11.84 -11.98
C LEU A 79 5.68 10.45 -12.46
N LYS A 80 6.62 9.70 -12.98
CA LYS A 80 6.32 8.36 -13.50
C LYS A 80 5.82 7.45 -12.38
N ILE A 81 6.45 7.51 -11.21
CA ILE A 81 6.05 6.68 -10.07
C ILE A 81 4.68 7.08 -9.57
N GLN A 82 4.43 8.39 -9.43
CA GLN A 82 3.13 8.85 -8.97
C GLN A 82 2.02 8.45 -9.93
N GLN A 83 2.26 8.57 -11.24
CA GLN A 83 1.27 8.16 -12.23
C GLN A 83 1.06 6.65 -12.23
N ALA A 84 2.13 5.88 -12.06
CA ALA A 84 2.04 4.43 -12.04
C ALA A 84 1.23 3.94 -10.85
N LEU A 85 1.45 4.55 -9.69
CA LEU A 85 0.86 4.06 -8.44
C LEU A 85 -0.42 4.79 -8.05
N LYS A 86 -0.96 5.62 -8.93
CA LYS A 86 -2.22 6.30 -8.61
C LYS A 86 -3.36 5.31 -8.42
N GLU A 87 -3.24 4.12 -9.00
CA GLU A 87 -4.22 3.06 -8.84
C GLU A 87 -3.49 1.73 -8.79
N ILE A 88 -3.79 0.92 -7.79
CA ILE A 88 -3.23 -0.42 -7.68
C ILE A 88 -4.37 -1.43 -7.63
N THR A 89 -4.08 -2.66 -8.05
CA THR A 89 -5.07 -3.73 -8.09
C THR A 89 -4.73 -4.79 -7.07
N LEU A 90 -5.67 -5.07 -6.18
CA LEU A 90 -5.50 -6.09 -5.16
C LEU A 90 -5.71 -7.48 -5.75
N PHE A 91 -5.33 -8.51 -4.99
CA PHE A 91 -5.41 -9.89 -5.46
C PHE A 91 -6.82 -10.33 -5.85
N ASN A 92 -7.84 -9.73 -5.25
CA ASN A 92 -9.23 -10.07 -5.54
C ASN A 92 -9.81 -9.26 -6.70
N GLY A 93 -8.98 -8.46 -7.37
CA GLY A 93 -9.41 -7.63 -8.48
C GLY A 93 -9.89 -6.24 -8.09
N SER A 94 -10.05 -6.00 -6.80
CA SER A 94 -10.44 -4.67 -6.33
C SER A 94 -9.33 -3.67 -6.57
N LYS A 95 -9.71 -2.41 -6.78
CA LYS A 95 -8.74 -1.37 -7.05
C LYS A 95 -8.73 -0.36 -5.92
N LEU A 96 -7.52 0.07 -5.56
CA LEU A 96 -7.34 1.15 -4.60
C LEU A 96 -6.72 2.34 -5.31
N LEU A 97 -7.30 3.51 -5.07
CA LEU A 97 -6.77 4.74 -5.61
C LEU A 97 -5.90 5.40 -4.56
N SER A 98 -4.78 5.96 -5.01
CA SER A 98 -3.97 6.80 -4.14
C SER A 98 -4.72 8.09 -3.86
N THR A 99 -4.81 8.47 -2.58
CA THR A 99 -5.50 9.69 -2.20
C THR A 99 -4.55 10.85 -2.04
N GLY A 100 -3.26 10.60 -2.16
CA GLY A 100 -2.25 11.65 -2.10
C GLY A 100 -0.89 11.06 -2.37
N ALA A 101 -0.03 11.84 -3.01
CA ALA A 101 1.31 11.41 -3.32
C ALA A 101 2.25 12.58 -3.20
N ASN A 102 3.44 12.33 -2.65
CA ASN A 102 4.45 13.35 -2.46
C ASN A 102 5.81 12.73 -2.73
N SER A 103 6.57 13.31 -3.63
CA SER A 103 7.90 12.81 -3.98
C SER A 103 8.94 13.82 -3.55
N LYS A 104 10.00 13.32 -2.90
CA LYS A 104 11.03 14.18 -2.34
C LYS A 104 12.38 13.50 -2.44
N PRO A 105 13.37 14.11 -3.12
CA PRO A 105 14.72 13.55 -3.13
C PRO A 105 15.43 13.91 -1.83
N VAL A 106 16.05 12.90 -1.22
CA VAL A 106 16.84 13.08 -0.01
C VAL A 106 18.10 12.25 -0.17
N GLU A 107 19.25 12.90 -0.18
CA GLU A 107 20.56 12.25 -0.26
C GLU A 107 20.65 11.27 -1.42
N GLY A 108 20.16 11.68 -2.57
CA GLY A 108 20.25 10.87 -3.78
C GLY A 108 19.23 9.76 -3.90
N ILE A 109 18.29 9.70 -2.97
CA ILE A 109 17.22 8.70 -2.99
C ILE A 109 15.89 9.42 -3.12
N LEU A 110 15.03 8.92 -4.00
CA LEU A 110 13.71 9.52 -4.18
C LEU A 110 12.72 8.84 -3.25
N HIS A 111 12.14 9.61 -2.34
CA HIS A 111 11.13 9.13 -1.43
C HIS A 111 9.76 9.49 -1.99
N ASN A 112 8.94 8.47 -2.21
CA ASN A 112 7.58 8.68 -2.72
C ASN A 112 6.59 8.23 -1.65
N PHE A 113 5.98 9.20 -1.00
CA PHE A 113 4.99 8.92 0.05
C PHE A 113 3.62 8.86 -0.60
N MET A 114 2.95 7.75 -0.41
CA MET A 114 1.67 7.50 -1.07
C MET A 114 0.65 6.98 -0.07
N ASN A 115 -0.54 7.55 -0.13
CA ASN A 115 -1.64 7.13 0.74
C ASN A 115 -2.62 6.30 -0.06
N PHE A 116 -3.04 5.18 0.54
CA PHE A 116 -4.12 4.37 -0.01
C PHE A 116 -5.17 4.20 1.06
N ASN A 117 -6.41 4.50 0.72
CA ASN A 117 -7.52 4.46 1.65
C ASN A 117 -8.51 3.36 1.25
N PHE A 118 -9.10 2.75 2.27
CA PHE A 118 -10.19 1.82 2.03
C PHE A 118 -11.09 1.83 3.27
N PHE A 119 -12.26 1.21 3.14
CA PHE A 119 -13.22 1.16 4.22
C PHE A 119 -13.40 -0.27 4.68
N LEU A 120 -13.56 -0.43 5.99
CA LEU A 120 -13.93 -1.71 6.58
C LEU A 120 -15.30 -1.53 7.23
N GLN A 121 -16.17 -2.49 6.97
CA GLN A 121 -17.47 -2.53 7.62
C GLN A 121 -17.39 -3.49 8.79
N GLU A 122 -17.64 -2.98 9.98
CA GLU A 122 -17.62 -3.82 11.17
C GLU A 122 -18.81 -4.77 11.17
N VAL A 123 -18.52 -6.06 11.37
CA VAL A 123 -19.57 -7.07 11.44
C VAL A 123 -20.21 -6.98 12.82
N GLU A 124 -21.53 -6.97 12.87
CA GLU A 124 -22.22 -6.94 14.14
C GLU A 124 -21.93 -8.22 14.93
N ALA A 125 -21.84 -8.08 16.24
CA ALA A 125 -21.58 -9.21 17.11
C ALA A 125 -22.54 -10.35 16.89
N LYS A 126 -23.79 -10.01 16.66
CA LYS A 126 -24.84 -10.99 16.41
C LYS A 126 -24.52 -11.82 15.16
N ASP A 127 -24.17 -11.16 14.07
CA ASP A 127 -23.84 -11.85 12.84
C ASP A 127 -22.59 -12.70 12.99
N PHE A 128 -21.64 -12.15 13.71
CA PHE A 128 -20.40 -12.85 13.97
C PHE A 128 -20.64 -14.12 14.78
N MET A 129 -21.46 -14.00 15.81
CA MET A 129 -21.80 -15.13 16.66
C MET A 129 -22.52 -16.22 15.89
N GLU A 130 -23.43 -15.84 15.03
CA GLU A 130 -24.14 -16.79 14.21
C GLU A 130 -23.21 -17.58 13.31
N SER A 131 -22.23 -16.92 12.76
CA SER A 131 -21.28 -17.62 11.88
C SER A 131 -20.32 -18.49 12.66
N LEU A 132 -20.08 -18.18 13.94
CA LEU A 132 -19.18 -18.98 14.77
C LEU A 132 -19.89 -20.12 15.46
N GLU A 133 -21.06 -19.86 15.97
CA GLU A 133 -21.75 -20.80 16.82
C GLU A 133 -22.77 -21.61 16.09
N GLN A 134 -23.12 -21.12 15.18
CA GLN A 134 -24.24 -21.69 14.63
C GLN A 134 -24.28 -23.04 14.47
N HIS A 135 -23.72 -21.36 16.11
CA HIS A 135 -23.57 -20.69 16.75
C HIS A 135 -24.00 -20.18 17.68
N GLN A 136 -24.19 -20.13 18.53
CA GLN A 136 -24.71 -19.49 19.56
C GLN A 136 -25.26 -18.51 19.83
N PRO A 137 -26.03 -18.40 20.20
CA PRO A 137 -26.37 -17.12 20.49
C PRO A 137 -26.21 -16.64 21.80
N LEU A 138 -25.74 -16.56 22.17
CA LEU A 138 -25.58 -15.73 22.81
C LEU A 138 -25.72 -14.91 23.14
N LYS A 139 -25.90 -14.76 23.46
CA LYS A 139 -25.88 -13.75 23.61
C LYS A 139 -26.41 -12.97 23.61
N GLY A 140 -26.87 -13.23 23.55
CA GLY A 140 -27.32 -12.40 23.47
C GLY A 140 -27.79 -12.13 23.18
N ASP A 141 -27.85 -12.48 22.92
CA ASP A 141 -28.14 -12.02 22.43
C ASP A 141 -28.15 -11.72 22.35
N ALA A 142 -27.75 -12.17 22.37
CA ALA A 142 -27.51 -11.82 22.14
C ALA A 142 -27.31 -11.72 22.16
#